data_b2c181c9e72e420521fcd717b4ac1ebc
#
_entry.id   b2c181c9e72e420521fcd717b4ac1ebc
#
_cell.length_a   1.000
_cell.length_b   1.000
_cell.length_c   1.000
_cell.angle_alpha   90.00
_cell.angle_beta   90.00
_cell.angle_gamma   90.00
#
_symmetry.space_group_name_H-M   'P 1'
#
loop_
_entity.id
_entity.type
_entity.pdbx_description
1 polymer ?
#
loop_
_entity_poly.entity_id
_entity_poly.type
_entity_poly.pdbx_seq_one_letter_code
_entity_poly.pdbx_strand_id
1 'polypeptide(L)'
;MYIKQWAAALLLGAIVLGTASCAKDEPKKPETSIAIEDLAGTWTLSGVTFSPETVTVGGMEYKVADHIFKAFIFGGLNATPSKIKIEDGKATLISVVGGAEKTFGLGLKDGKLSFQSFSLGSVVREGNQLKLEIALTNDLLKKMPLSHFANDEASTILKALAEQGKDLKITATGTK
;
A
#
# COMPACT_ATOMS: atom_id res chain seq x y z
N MET A 1 51.01 22.13 29.27
CA MET A 1 51.42 21.39 30.49
C MET A 1 50.61 20.10 30.51
N TYR A 2 51.35 19.04 30.23
CA TYR A 2 51.15 17.60 30.58
C TYR A 2 49.80 16.90 30.25
N ILE A 3 49.78 15.99 29.24
CA ILE A 3 50.36 14.63 29.26
C ILE A 3 49.49 13.69 30.17
N LYS A 4 48.92 12.62 29.75
CA LYS A 4 49.25 11.30 29.21
C LYS A 4 48.00 10.42 29.35
N GLN A 5 47.58 9.69 28.35
CA GLN A 5 47.95 8.30 28.01
C GLN A 5 47.64 7.28 29.12
N TRP A 6 47.02 6.25 28.69
CA TRP A 6 47.25 4.80 28.78
C TRP A 6 45.89 4.09 28.58
N ALA A 7 45.55 3.41 27.55
CA ALA A 7 46.11 2.22 26.93
C ALA A 7 45.84 0.94 27.75
N ALA A 8 45.09 0.14 27.13
CA ALA A 8 45.25 -1.29 26.90
C ALA A 8 45.02 -2.30 28.06
N ALA A 9 44.31 -3.25 27.73
CA ALA A 9 44.61 -4.68 27.65
C ALA A 9 43.78 -5.58 28.56
N LEU A 10 43.26 -6.54 27.93
CA LEU A 10 43.48 -7.99 27.89
C LEU A 10 42.53 -8.79 28.80
N LEU A 11 41.70 -9.57 28.17
CA LEU A 11 41.78 -10.98 27.79
C LEU A 11 41.31 -12.01 28.83
N LEU A 12 40.62 -12.99 28.28
CA LEU A 12 40.37 -14.35 28.76
C LEU A 12 39.24 -14.47 29.81
N GLY A 13 38.19 -15.15 29.61
CA GLY A 13 37.93 -16.37 28.86
C GLY A 13 36.95 -17.20 29.69
N ALA A 14 35.92 -17.64 29.14
CA ALA A 14 35.24 -18.85 29.61
C ALA A 14 34.36 -19.41 28.48
N ILE A 15 34.79 -20.50 27.96
CA ILE A 15 34.01 -21.42 27.14
C ILE A 15 33.01 -22.09 28.06
N VAL A 16 31.71 -21.89 27.76
CA VAL A 16 30.69 -22.82 28.24
C VAL A 16 29.94 -23.33 27.01
N LEU A 17 30.21 -24.59 26.74
CA LEU A 17 29.43 -25.43 25.84
C LEU A 17 28.02 -25.58 26.41
N GLY A 18 27.05 -25.19 25.62
CA GLY A 18 25.63 -25.33 25.94
C GLY A 18 24.78 -25.37 24.67
N THR A 19 24.65 -26.55 24.12
CA THR A 19 23.53 -27.13 23.35
C THR A 19 22.76 -26.23 22.34
N ALA A 20 22.85 -26.68 21.12
CA ALA A 20 22.10 -26.31 19.95
C ALA A 20 20.59 -26.07 20.18
N SER A 21 20.13 -24.92 19.82
CA SER A 21 18.79 -24.73 19.28
C SER A 21 18.97 -23.95 17.99
N CYS A 22 18.89 -24.61 16.86
CA CYS A 22 18.84 -23.98 15.54
C CYS A 22 17.48 -23.30 15.34
N ALA A 23 17.35 -22.10 15.83
CA ALA A 23 16.43 -21.14 15.22
C ALA A 23 17.20 -20.55 14.03
N LYS A 24 16.81 -20.90 12.82
CA LYS A 24 17.23 -20.19 11.62
C LYS A 24 16.63 -18.78 11.73
N ASP A 25 17.40 -17.85 12.26
CA ASP A 25 17.20 -16.44 11.95
C ASP A 25 17.54 -16.27 10.47
N GLU A 26 16.50 -16.28 9.62
CA GLU A 26 16.64 -15.77 8.28
C GLU A 26 17.12 -14.31 8.42
N PRO A 27 18.22 -13.92 7.75
CA PRO A 27 18.67 -12.54 7.78
C PRO A 27 17.53 -11.69 7.23
N LYS A 28 16.93 -10.84 8.09
CA LYS A 28 16.00 -9.80 7.64
C LYS A 28 16.71 -9.06 6.51
N LYS A 29 16.22 -9.25 5.29
CA LYS A 29 16.63 -8.47 4.12
C LYS A 29 16.55 -7.01 4.55
N PRO A 30 17.62 -6.21 4.44
CA PRO A 30 17.55 -4.81 4.82
C PRO A 30 16.40 -4.20 4.03
N GLU A 31 15.42 -3.62 4.73
CA GLU A 31 14.42 -2.77 4.12
C GLU A 31 15.22 -1.60 3.52
N THR A 32 15.51 -1.70 2.25
CA THR A 32 16.08 -0.58 1.50
C THR A 32 15.00 0.48 1.53
N SER A 33 15.17 1.49 2.37
CA SER A 33 14.32 2.68 2.34
C SER A 33 14.53 3.30 0.96
N ILE A 34 13.58 3.08 0.08
CA ILE A 34 13.61 3.66 -1.26
C ILE A 34 13.39 5.15 -1.07
N ALA A 35 14.33 5.95 -1.50
CA ALA A 35 14.17 7.38 -1.50
C ALA A 35 12.96 7.75 -2.37
N ILE A 36 12.16 8.71 -1.93
CA ILE A 36 10.97 9.16 -2.68
C ILE A 36 11.34 9.62 -4.10
N GLU A 37 12.54 10.16 -4.25
CA GLU A 37 13.12 10.59 -5.52
C GLU A 37 13.20 9.44 -6.54
N ASP A 38 13.46 8.22 -6.08
CA ASP A 38 13.52 7.02 -6.93
C ASP A 38 12.15 6.62 -7.47
N LEU A 39 11.08 7.03 -6.83
CA LEU A 39 9.71 6.79 -7.23
C LEU A 39 9.19 7.88 -8.17
N ALA A 40 9.81 9.06 -8.21
CA ALA A 40 9.32 10.21 -8.95
C ALA A 40 9.11 9.92 -10.43
N GLY A 41 8.05 10.49 -11.00
CA GLY A 41 7.68 10.37 -12.40
C GLY A 41 6.31 9.75 -12.63
N THR A 42 6.02 9.46 -13.90
CA THR A 42 4.75 8.85 -14.31
C THR A 42 4.97 7.40 -14.71
N TRP A 43 4.15 6.53 -14.14
CA TRP A 43 4.19 5.09 -14.35
C TRP A 43 2.88 4.64 -14.96
N THR A 44 2.94 3.81 -16.00
CA THR A 44 1.76 3.15 -16.57
C THR A 44 1.41 1.94 -15.72
N LEU A 45 0.18 1.88 -15.22
CA LEU A 45 -0.30 0.80 -14.36
C LEU A 45 -0.85 -0.34 -15.20
N SER A 46 -0.57 -1.57 -14.76
CA SER A 46 -1.07 -2.81 -15.33
C SER A 46 -1.31 -3.83 -14.23
N GLY A 47 -2.01 -4.93 -14.56
CA GLY A 47 -2.23 -6.03 -13.63
C GLY A 47 -2.96 -5.63 -12.35
N VAL A 48 -3.95 -4.74 -12.47
CA VAL A 48 -4.75 -4.32 -11.31
C VAL A 48 -5.58 -5.50 -10.83
N THR A 49 -5.39 -5.90 -9.58
CA THR A 49 -6.10 -7.02 -8.95
C THR A 49 -6.73 -6.61 -7.63
N PHE A 50 -7.78 -7.34 -7.25
CA PHE A 50 -8.54 -7.13 -6.02
C PHE A 50 -8.55 -8.42 -5.21
N SER A 51 -8.42 -8.30 -3.90
CA SER A 51 -8.59 -9.40 -2.96
C SER A 51 -9.45 -8.94 -1.77
N PRO A 52 -10.64 -9.51 -1.58
CA PRO A 52 -11.27 -10.55 -2.42
C PRO A 52 -11.70 -10.01 -3.78
N GLU A 53 -11.79 -10.87 -4.78
CA GLU A 53 -12.31 -10.52 -6.12
C GLU A 53 -13.81 -10.31 -6.12
N THR A 54 -14.51 -11.08 -5.27
CA THR A 54 -15.97 -11.05 -5.13
C THR A 54 -16.41 -10.93 -3.69
N VAL A 55 -17.63 -10.42 -3.50
CA VAL A 55 -18.32 -10.36 -2.22
C VAL A 55 -19.79 -10.71 -2.39
N THR A 56 -20.35 -11.45 -1.44
CA THR A 56 -21.77 -11.81 -1.46
C THR A 56 -22.58 -10.79 -0.67
N VAL A 57 -23.62 -10.25 -1.29
CA VAL A 57 -24.58 -9.32 -0.68
C VAL A 57 -26.00 -9.83 -0.96
N GLY A 58 -26.78 -10.08 0.08
CA GLY A 58 -28.15 -10.54 -0.09
C GLY A 58 -28.28 -11.85 -0.87
N GLY A 59 -27.26 -12.72 -0.83
CA GLY A 59 -27.23 -13.98 -1.58
C GLY A 59 -26.75 -13.87 -3.04
N MET A 60 -26.45 -12.65 -3.51
CA MET A 60 -25.89 -12.41 -4.84
C MET A 60 -24.40 -12.11 -4.75
N GLU A 61 -23.64 -12.58 -5.74
CA GLU A 61 -22.21 -12.35 -5.84
C GLU A 61 -21.92 -11.11 -6.70
N TYR A 62 -21.08 -10.21 -6.18
CA TYR A 62 -20.67 -8.98 -6.84
C TYR A 62 -19.16 -8.97 -7.04
N LYS A 63 -18.70 -8.55 -8.22
CA LYS A 63 -17.28 -8.28 -8.46
C LYS A 63 -16.88 -6.98 -7.81
N VAL A 64 -15.91 -7.04 -6.90
CA VAL A 64 -15.43 -5.88 -6.14
C VAL A 64 -14.88 -4.79 -7.06
N ALA A 65 -14.13 -5.17 -8.10
CA ALA A 65 -13.52 -4.26 -9.06
C ALA A 65 -14.53 -3.32 -9.74
N ASP A 66 -15.69 -3.84 -10.10
CA ASP A 66 -16.70 -3.10 -10.89
C ASP A 66 -17.31 -1.92 -10.11
N HIS A 67 -17.20 -1.95 -8.78
CA HIS A 67 -17.85 -0.99 -7.90
C HIS A 67 -16.87 -0.09 -7.13
N ILE A 68 -15.70 -0.60 -6.75
CA ILE A 68 -14.80 0.11 -5.84
C ILE A 68 -14.13 1.32 -6.50
N PHE A 69 -13.58 1.17 -7.70
CA PHE A 69 -12.96 2.32 -8.37
C PHE A 69 -13.98 3.39 -8.75
N LYS A 70 -15.18 2.96 -9.14
CA LYS A 70 -16.27 3.86 -9.49
C LYS A 70 -16.63 4.81 -8.34
N ALA A 71 -16.67 4.31 -7.12
CA ALA A 71 -17.11 5.10 -5.99
C ALA A 71 -15.98 5.85 -5.28
N PHE A 72 -14.85 5.18 -5.11
CA PHE A 72 -13.79 5.68 -4.25
C PHE A 72 -12.90 6.71 -4.92
N ILE A 73 -12.53 6.45 -6.17
CA ILE A 73 -11.42 7.17 -6.78
C ILE A 73 -11.92 8.23 -7.76
N PHE A 74 -12.99 7.97 -8.49
CA PHE A 74 -13.38 8.82 -9.59
C PHE A 74 -14.80 9.41 -9.48
N GLY A 75 -15.34 9.47 -8.26
CA GLY A 75 -16.60 10.19 -8.01
C GLY A 75 -17.80 9.67 -8.80
N GLY A 76 -17.96 8.36 -8.89
CA GLY A 76 -19.07 7.72 -9.60
C GLY A 76 -18.77 7.32 -11.05
N LEU A 77 -17.55 7.60 -11.56
CA LEU A 77 -17.16 7.20 -12.90
C LEU A 77 -16.58 5.79 -12.92
N ASN A 78 -17.03 4.95 -13.82
CA ASN A 78 -16.50 3.61 -14.01
C ASN A 78 -15.14 3.69 -14.70
N ALA A 79 -14.08 3.73 -13.90
CA ALA A 79 -12.74 3.94 -14.38
C ALA A 79 -11.70 3.23 -13.52
N THR A 80 -10.80 2.53 -14.18
CA THR A 80 -9.62 1.93 -13.54
C THR A 80 -8.43 2.86 -13.70
N PRO A 81 -7.60 3.09 -12.68
CA PRO A 81 -6.38 3.86 -12.84
C PRO A 81 -5.49 3.23 -13.89
N SER A 82 -5.07 4.03 -14.87
CA SER A 82 -4.14 3.60 -15.92
C SER A 82 -2.72 4.10 -15.69
N LYS A 83 -2.57 5.15 -14.88
CA LYS A 83 -1.28 5.74 -14.53
C LYS A 83 -1.23 6.14 -13.06
N ILE A 84 -0.02 6.18 -12.52
CA ILE A 84 0.28 6.87 -11.26
C ILE A 84 1.41 7.86 -11.51
N LYS A 85 1.20 9.13 -11.15
CA LYS A 85 2.22 10.19 -11.14
C LYS A 85 2.67 10.40 -9.70
N ILE A 86 3.99 10.34 -9.48
CA ILE A 86 4.59 10.57 -8.17
C ILE A 86 5.47 11.82 -8.27
N GLU A 87 5.17 12.81 -7.44
CA GLU A 87 5.82 14.11 -7.45
C GLU A 87 5.61 14.79 -6.08
N ASP A 88 6.65 15.41 -5.52
CA ASP A 88 6.60 16.23 -4.32
C ASP A 88 5.85 15.61 -3.12
N GLY A 89 6.13 14.34 -2.82
CA GLY A 89 5.47 13.64 -1.72
C GLY A 89 4.00 13.35 -1.93
N LYS A 90 3.55 13.36 -3.20
CA LYS A 90 2.19 13.02 -3.59
C LYS A 90 2.19 11.93 -4.65
N ALA A 91 1.19 11.06 -4.57
CA ALA A 91 0.89 10.09 -5.60
C ALA A 91 -0.47 10.42 -6.20
N THR A 92 -0.53 10.64 -7.50
CA THR A 92 -1.77 10.96 -8.21
C THR A 92 -2.14 9.78 -9.10
N LEU A 93 -3.24 9.13 -8.81
CA LEU A 93 -3.84 8.11 -9.68
C LEU A 93 -4.57 8.81 -10.81
N ILE A 94 -4.34 8.37 -12.03
CA ILE A 94 -4.91 8.97 -13.24
C ILE A 94 -5.65 7.89 -14.02
N SER A 95 -6.84 8.20 -14.47
CA SER A 95 -7.61 7.38 -15.39
C SER A 95 -8.20 8.21 -16.52
N VAL A 96 -8.42 7.59 -17.66
CA VAL A 96 -9.07 8.24 -18.81
C VAL A 96 -10.52 7.76 -18.88
N VAL A 97 -11.46 8.70 -18.82
CA VAL A 97 -12.89 8.43 -18.91
C VAL A 97 -13.51 9.39 -19.90
N GLY A 98 -14.12 8.88 -20.97
CA GLY A 98 -14.73 9.70 -22.00
C GLY A 98 -13.76 10.67 -22.68
N GLY A 99 -12.47 10.28 -22.79
CA GLY A 99 -11.42 11.11 -23.38
C GLY A 99 -10.82 12.17 -22.43
N ALA A 100 -11.35 12.31 -21.21
CA ALA A 100 -10.83 13.24 -20.20
C ALA A 100 -10.07 12.51 -19.09
N GLU A 101 -8.96 13.10 -18.63
CA GLU A 101 -8.23 12.58 -17.47
C GLU A 101 -8.99 12.91 -16.18
N LYS A 102 -9.07 11.93 -15.30
CA LYS A 102 -9.54 12.05 -13.93
C LYS A 102 -8.42 11.69 -12.97
N THR A 103 -8.26 12.49 -11.93
CA THR A 103 -7.15 12.37 -10.99
C THR A 103 -7.65 12.21 -9.56
N PHE A 104 -6.90 11.43 -8.78
CA PHE A 104 -7.12 11.26 -7.35
C PHE A 104 -5.78 11.33 -6.62
N GLY A 105 -5.62 12.33 -5.76
CA GLY A 105 -4.38 12.59 -5.05
C GLY A 105 -4.29 11.84 -3.72
N LEU A 106 -3.12 11.24 -3.48
CA LEU A 106 -2.74 10.59 -2.23
C LEU A 106 -1.48 11.25 -1.68
N GLY A 107 -1.39 11.35 -0.35
CA GLY A 107 -0.12 11.66 0.30
C GLY A 107 0.85 10.47 0.15
N LEU A 108 2.13 10.76 -0.07
CA LEU A 108 3.19 9.76 -0.13
C LEU A 108 4.34 10.19 0.78
N LYS A 109 4.67 9.35 1.75
CA LYS A 109 5.80 9.54 2.65
C LYS A 109 6.43 8.19 2.94
N ASP A 110 7.75 8.07 2.75
CA ASP A 110 8.53 6.85 3.01
C ASP A 110 7.91 5.61 2.34
N GLY A 111 7.45 5.76 1.08
CA GLY A 111 6.76 4.72 0.33
C GLY A 111 5.35 4.39 0.81
N LYS A 112 4.85 5.06 1.84
CA LYS A 112 3.50 4.84 2.38
C LYS A 112 2.49 5.81 1.79
N LEU A 113 1.37 5.27 1.34
CA LEU A 113 0.25 6.03 0.81
C LEU A 113 -0.73 6.38 1.92
N SER A 114 -1.23 7.62 1.89
CA SER A 114 -2.24 8.09 2.82
C SER A 114 -3.29 8.94 2.11
N PHE A 115 -4.49 8.94 2.66
CA PHE A 115 -5.56 9.86 2.28
C PHE A 115 -6.12 10.49 3.55
N GLN A 116 -6.07 11.82 3.62
CA GLN A 116 -6.32 12.54 4.87
C GLN A 116 -5.40 12.00 6.00
N SER A 117 -5.94 11.46 7.06
CA SER A 117 -5.19 10.85 8.17
C SER A 117 -5.12 9.31 8.11
N PHE A 118 -5.68 8.69 7.07
CA PHE A 118 -5.73 7.24 6.94
C PHE A 118 -4.55 6.72 6.15
N SER A 119 -3.85 5.71 6.67
CA SER A 119 -2.88 4.93 5.89
C SER A 119 -3.63 3.99 4.98
N LEU A 120 -3.39 4.10 3.67
CA LEU A 120 -4.10 3.31 2.66
C LEU A 120 -3.26 2.18 2.06
N GLY A 121 -1.94 2.24 2.18
CA GLY A 121 -1.11 1.24 1.52
C GLY A 121 0.31 1.72 1.27
N SER A 122 0.93 1.22 0.21
CA SER A 122 2.32 1.49 -0.10
C SER A 122 2.59 1.54 -1.60
N VAL A 123 3.67 2.25 -1.94
CA VAL A 123 4.31 2.22 -3.25
C VAL A 123 5.77 1.88 -3.04
N VAL A 124 6.24 0.85 -3.73
CA VAL A 124 7.66 0.44 -3.70
C VAL A 124 8.17 0.23 -5.12
N ARG A 125 9.47 0.43 -5.30
CA ARG A 125 10.15 0.15 -6.56
C ARG A 125 10.94 -1.15 -6.45
N GLU A 126 10.77 -2.02 -7.42
CA GLU A 126 11.56 -3.23 -7.58
C GLU A 126 12.21 -3.22 -8.97
N GLY A 127 13.48 -2.88 -9.05
CA GLY A 127 14.18 -2.69 -10.31
C GLY A 127 13.54 -1.58 -11.16
N ASN A 128 13.03 -1.94 -12.35
CA ASN A 128 12.34 -1.03 -13.27
C ASN A 128 10.81 -1.04 -13.10
N GLN A 129 10.31 -1.70 -12.10
CA GLN A 129 8.89 -1.80 -11.83
C GLN A 129 8.54 -1.06 -10.55
N LEU A 130 7.36 -0.47 -10.55
CA LEU A 130 6.71 0.09 -9.38
C LEU A 130 5.63 -0.90 -8.93
N LYS A 131 5.58 -1.23 -7.65
CA LYS A 131 4.47 -1.96 -7.04
C LYS A 131 3.61 -1.00 -6.24
N LEU A 132 2.34 -0.99 -6.55
CA LEU A 132 1.30 -0.26 -5.82
C LEU A 132 0.46 -1.26 -5.03
N GLU A 133 0.29 -1.00 -3.76
CA GLU A 133 -0.64 -1.72 -2.91
C GLU A 133 -1.52 -0.72 -2.16
N ILE A 134 -2.84 -0.88 -2.27
CA ILE A 134 -3.82 -0.20 -1.43
C ILE A 134 -4.48 -1.27 -0.57
N ALA A 135 -4.45 -1.09 0.74
CA ALA A 135 -5.02 -2.02 1.71
C ALA A 135 -5.99 -1.28 2.62
N LEU A 136 -7.27 -1.59 2.49
CA LEU A 136 -8.31 -1.15 3.40
C LEU A 136 -8.59 -2.28 4.37
N THR A 137 -8.01 -2.19 5.56
CA THR A 137 -8.24 -3.19 6.60
C THR A 137 -9.70 -3.18 7.06
N ASN A 138 -10.18 -4.29 7.57
CA ASN A 138 -11.54 -4.39 8.12
C ASN A 138 -11.83 -3.31 9.17
N ASP A 139 -10.86 -3.03 10.03
CA ASP A 139 -10.98 -1.98 11.03
C ASP A 139 -11.10 -0.58 10.41
N LEU A 140 -10.40 -0.34 9.31
CA LEU A 140 -10.52 0.91 8.56
C LEU A 140 -11.88 1.00 7.89
N LEU A 141 -12.32 -0.07 7.22
CA LEU A 141 -13.63 -0.13 6.56
C LEU A 141 -14.78 0.16 7.55
N LYS A 142 -14.73 -0.35 8.78
CA LYS A 142 -15.70 -0.07 9.83
C LYS A 142 -15.73 1.38 10.31
N LYS A 143 -14.59 2.05 10.24
CA LYS A 143 -14.43 3.45 10.69
C LYS A 143 -14.72 4.47 9.60
N MET A 144 -14.72 4.03 8.33
CA MET A 144 -14.97 4.94 7.21
C MET A 144 -16.43 5.41 7.22
N PRO A 145 -16.67 6.72 6.98
CA PRO A 145 -18.03 7.24 6.82
C PRO A 145 -18.58 6.84 5.44
N LEU A 146 -18.99 5.58 5.30
CA LEU A 146 -19.43 4.99 4.03
C LEU A 146 -20.63 5.71 3.42
N SER A 147 -21.39 6.47 4.23
CA SER A 147 -22.50 7.32 3.77
C SER A 147 -22.05 8.49 2.88
N HIS A 148 -20.78 8.85 2.91
CA HIS A 148 -20.25 9.93 2.08
C HIS A 148 -19.84 9.49 0.66
N PHE A 149 -19.86 8.19 0.39
CA PHE A 149 -19.61 7.70 -0.96
C PHE A 149 -20.87 7.90 -1.80
N ALA A 150 -20.72 8.64 -2.88
CA ALA A 150 -21.82 9.03 -3.78
C ALA A 150 -22.47 7.85 -4.55
N ASN A 151 -22.05 6.61 -4.27
CA ASN A 151 -22.56 5.42 -4.93
C ASN A 151 -23.00 4.38 -3.88
N ASP A 152 -24.30 4.16 -3.83
CA ASP A 152 -24.92 3.21 -2.90
C ASP A 152 -24.42 1.76 -3.08
N GLU A 153 -24.09 1.36 -4.31
CA GLU A 153 -23.59 0.01 -4.58
C GLU A 153 -22.20 -0.21 -3.97
N ALA A 154 -21.28 0.73 -4.13
CA ALA A 154 -19.95 0.58 -3.55
C ALA A 154 -19.98 0.67 -2.03
N SER A 155 -20.82 1.54 -1.48
CA SER A 155 -21.05 1.60 -0.03
C SER A 155 -21.59 0.27 0.48
N THR A 156 -22.48 -0.37 -0.25
CA THR A 156 -23.04 -1.67 0.07
C THR A 156 -21.98 -2.77 0.05
N ILE A 157 -21.09 -2.77 -0.95
CA ILE A 157 -20.00 -3.75 -1.06
C ILE A 157 -18.96 -3.58 0.05
N LEU A 158 -18.55 -2.33 0.34
CA LEU A 158 -17.61 -2.06 1.43
C LEU A 158 -18.19 -2.44 2.80
N LYS A 159 -19.48 -2.18 3.00
CA LYS A 159 -20.19 -2.57 4.20
C LYS A 159 -20.24 -4.09 4.36
N ALA A 160 -20.53 -4.81 3.27
CA ALA A 160 -20.52 -6.26 3.28
C ALA A 160 -19.13 -6.84 3.56
N LEU A 161 -18.06 -6.26 3.01
CA LEU A 161 -16.69 -6.64 3.34
C LEU A 161 -16.40 -6.43 4.83
N ALA A 162 -16.80 -5.26 5.38
CA ALA A 162 -16.63 -4.94 6.79
C ALA A 162 -17.39 -5.91 7.70
N GLU A 163 -18.64 -6.24 7.37
CA GLU A 163 -19.49 -7.18 8.11
C GLU A 163 -18.97 -8.62 8.05
N GLN A 164 -18.37 -9.01 6.91
CA GLN A 164 -17.74 -10.32 6.73
C GLN A 164 -16.33 -10.43 7.33
N GLY A 165 -15.83 -9.38 7.95
CA GLY A 165 -14.49 -9.37 8.54
C GLY A 165 -13.36 -9.41 7.52
N LYS A 166 -13.62 -9.00 6.27
CA LYS A 166 -12.65 -9.07 5.16
C LYS A 166 -11.95 -7.73 4.97
N ASP A 167 -10.65 -7.80 4.77
CA ASP A 167 -9.86 -6.68 4.26
C ASP A 167 -10.04 -6.56 2.75
N LEU A 168 -9.91 -5.35 2.21
CA LEU A 168 -9.82 -5.13 0.78
C LEU A 168 -8.39 -4.74 0.40
N LYS A 169 -7.77 -5.52 -0.45
CA LYS A 169 -6.45 -5.26 -1.01
C LYS A 169 -6.54 -5.05 -2.51
N ILE A 170 -5.92 -3.98 -3.00
CA ILE A 170 -5.81 -3.67 -4.42
C ILE A 170 -4.32 -3.59 -4.74
N THR A 171 -3.88 -4.34 -5.74
CA THR A 171 -2.49 -4.30 -6.19
C THR A 171 -2.40 -3.95 -7.66
N ALA A 172 -1.33 -3.29 -8.06
CA ALA A 172 -1.00 -3.00 -9.45
C ALA A 172 0.51 -2.93 -9.64
N THR A 173 0.96 -3.15 -10.87
CA THR A 173 2.36 -2.96 -11.27
C THR A 173 2.46 -1.77 -12.21
N GLY A 174 3.43 -0.89 -11.97
CA GLY A 174 3.72 0.26 -12.82
C GLY A 174 5.01 0.06 -13.61
N THR A 175 5.04 0.54 -14.84
CA THR A 175 6.23 0.61 -15.71
C THR A 175 6.38 2.02 -16.26
N LYS A 176 7.65 2.49 -16.40
CA LYS A 176 7.99 3.74 -17.09
C LYS A 176 8.16 3.50 -18.56
#